data_e692d43ff681e5d0f92a3983f2c7650f
#
_entry.id   e692d43ff681e5d0f92a3983f2c7650f
#
_cell.length_a   1.000
_cell.length_b   1.000
_cell.length_c   1.000
_cell.angle_alpha   90.00
_cell.angle_beta   90.00
_cell.angle_gamma   90.00
#
_symmetry.space_group_name_H-M   'P 1'
#
loop_
_entity.id
_entity.type
_entity.pdbx_description
1 polymer ?
#
loop_
_entity_poly.entity_id
_entity_poly.type
_entity_poly.pdbx_seq_one_letter_code
_entity_poly.pdbx_strand_id
1 'polypeptide(L)'
;MVVALSNKPSWHMETEHENIYCIGSISFSGICPPSMAQNRVDLGAQALSNIRGSMGVNMVAGNNNQQGNLAAIAISGPAVIQFGQLNQSTTNLNGSQSVAILGSALSQNRGLVGINQGAGEGNQQLNAFALSLDDSGLGVVTDINLSSSVAKTPGGKPPANTTTSIYLDDTALTGSKGVIQVNQVTGQGNQSVNMVSLPLAGAVTASP
;
A
#
# COMPACT_ATOMS: atom_id res chain seq x y z
N MET A 1 39.77 -15.93 -38.80
CA MET A 1 38.45 -16.43 -38.40
C MET A 1 37.54 -15.20 -38.33
N VAL A 2 36.80 -14.94 -39.39
CA VAL A 2 35.93 -13.77 -39.50
C VAL A 2 34.56 -14.21 -39.01
N VAL A 3 34.11 -13.65 -37.88
CA VAL A 3 32.75 -13.86 -37.41
C VAL A 3 31.88 -12.78 -38.09
N ALA A 4 31.08 -13.19 -39.06
CA ALA A 4 30.05 -12.35 -39.64
C ALA A 4 28.92 -12.21 -38.64
N LEU A 5 28.78 -11.02 -38.03
CA LEU A 5 27.60 -10.67 -37.25
C LEU A 5 26.46 -10.35 -38.18
N SER A 6 25.44 -11.19 -38.19
CA SER A 6 24.18 -10.98 -38.89
C SER A 6 23.48 -9.75 -38.36
N ASN A 7 23.35 -8.74 -39.18
CA ASN A 7 22.64 -7.47 -38.94
C ASN A 7 21.11 -7.65 -39.06
N LYS A 8 20.49 -8.48 -38.24
CA LYS A 8 19.05 -8.43 -38.10
C LYS A 8 18.73 -8.10 -36.66
N PRO A 9 18.19 -6.90 -36.34
CA PRO A 9 17.62 -6.64 -35.05
C PRO A 9 16.33 -7.47 -34.93
N SER A 10 16.36 -8.51 -34.12
CA SER A 10 15.15 -9.20 -33.73
C SER A 10 14.46 -8.37 -32.63
N TRP A 11 13.62 -7.45 -33.05
CA TRP A 11 12.67 -6.82 -32.14
C TRP A 11 11.51 -7.79 -31.95
N HIS A 12 11.48 -8.47 -30.83
CA HIS A 12 10.25 -9.09 -30.35
C HIS A 12 9.48 -8.01 -29.60
N MET A 13 8.46 -7.48 -30.25
CA MET A 13 7.40 -6.76 -29.56
C MET A 13 6.39 -7.80 -29.10
N GLU A 14 6.50 -8.26 -27.87
CA GLU A 14 5.38 -8.88 -27.20
C GLU A 14 4.49 -7.75 -26.68
N THR A 15 3.41 -7.51 -27.39
CA THR A 15 2.32 -6.66 -26.96
C THR A 15 1.41 -7.46 -26.06
N GLU A 16 1.81 -7.71 -24.84
CA GLU A 16 0.90 -8.05 -23.77
C GLU A 16 1.05 -6.99 -22.67
N HIS A 17 0.04 -6.14 -22.59
CA HIS A 17 -0.18 -5.15 -21.53
C HIS A 17 0.98 -4.17 -21.27
N GLU A 18 1.10 -3.17 -22.15
CA GLU A 18 1.67 -1.82 -21.92
C GLU A 18 2.94 -1.67 -21.03
N ASN A 19 3.80 -2.67 -20.98
CA ASN A 19 5.11 -2.54 -20.36
C ASN A 19 6.18 -2.68 -21.43
N ILE A 20 6.67 -1.55 -21.95
CA ILE A 20 7.84 -1.54 -22.83
C ILE A 20 9.09 -1.62 -21.96
N TYR A 21 9.70 -2.79 -21.87
CA TYR A 21 11.02 -2.94 -21.28
C TYR A 21 12.09 -2.76 -22.34
N CYS A 22 12.90 -1.72 -22.22
CA CYS A 22 14.13 -1.61 -22.99
C CYS A 22 15.25 -2.37 -22.29
N ILE A 23 15.51 -3.63 -22.64
CA ILE A 23 16.66 -4.39 -22.16
C ILE A 23 17.69 -4.43 -23.30
N GLY A 24 18.81 -3.74 -23.14
CA GLY A 24 19.95 -3.89 -24.04
C GLY A 24 20.83 -2.65 -24.11
N SER A 25 22.06 -2.78 -23.62
CA SER A 25 23.14 -1.82 -23.83
C SER A 25 23.78 -2.04 -25.19
N ILE A 26 23.30 -1.39 -26.23
CA ILE A 26 24.07 -1.08 -27.45
C ILE A 26 23.60 0.29 -27.93
N SER A 27 24.54 1.22 -28.06
CA SER A 27 24.31 2.57 -28.55
C SER A 27 23.78 2.55 -30.00
N PHE A 28 22.48 2.71 -30.12
CA PHE A 28 21.88 3.18 -31.36
C PHE A 28 21.05 4.41 -31.06
N SER A 29 21.24 5.45 -31.87
CA SER A 29 20.45 6.69 -31.85
C SER A 29 19.00 6.41 -32.29
N GLY A 30 18.33 5.51 -31.63
CA GLY A 30 16.90 5.35 -31.69
C GLY A 30 16.33 6.09 -30.49
N ILE A 31 15.45 7.04 -30.72
CA ILE A 31 14.71 7.75 -29.69
C ILE A 31 13.91 6.70 -28.92
N CYS A 32 14.49 6.15 -27.85
CA CYS A 32 13.69 5.46 -26.83
C CYS A 32 12.73 6.52 -26.27
N PRO A 33 11.41 6.36 -26.37
CA PRO A 33 10.53 7.30 -25.69
C PRO A 33 10.96 7.34 -24.22
N PRO A 34 11.03 8.52 -23.60
CA PRO A 34 11.40 8.60 -22.20
C PRO A 34 10.49 7.63 -21.46
N SER A 35 11.07 6.61 -20.83
CA SER A 35 10.33 5.70 -19.99
C SER A 35 9.70 6.57 -18.89
N MET A 36 8.40 6.76 -18.98
CA MET A 36 7.72 7.48 -17.92
C MET A 36 7.94 6.68 -16.65
N ALA A 37 8.50 7.31 -15.64
CA ALA A 37 8.65 6.69 -14.35
C ALA A 37 7.27 6.18 -13.90
N GLN A 38 7.19 4.91 -13.54
CA GLN A 38 5.96 4.30 -13.06
C GLN A 38 6.16 3.83 -11.63
N ASN A 39 5.33 4.32 -10.74
CA ASN A 39 5.24 3.79 -9.39
C ASN A 39 4.05 2.81 -9.35
N ARG A 40 4.36 1.52 -9.31
CA ARG A 40 3.33 0.48 -9.34
C ARG A 40 3.50 -0.49 -8.18
N VAL A 41 2.40 -0.81 -7.53
CA VAL A 41 2.31 -1.79 -6.45
C VAL A 41 1.14 -2.72 -6.70
N ASP A 42 1.42 -3.98 -6.96
CA ASP A 42 0.39 -4.98 -7.17
C ASP A 42 0.52 -6.12 -6.14
N LEU A 43 -0.60 -6.51 -5.58
CA LEU A 43 -0.75 -7.76 -4.86
C LEU A 43 -1.41 -8.77 -5.79
N GLY A 44 -0.63 -9.74 -6.26
CA GLY A 44 -1.04 -10.70 -7.29
C GLY A 44 -2.10 -11.71 -6.83
N ALA A 45 -2.65 -12.43 -7.78
CA ALA A 45 -3.69 -13.44 -7.56
C ALA A 45 -3.24 -14.49 -6.52
N GLN A 46 -4.12 -14.81 -5.59
CA GLN A 46 -3.93 -15.78 -4.49
C GLN A 46 -2.82 -15.41 -3.46
N ALA A 47 -2.16 -14.28 -3.62
CA ALA A 47 -1.19 -13.85 -2.63
C ALA A 47 -1.87 -13.60 -1.27
N LEU A 48 -1.21 -14.00 -0.20
CA LEU A 48 -1.66 -13.79 1.18
C LEU A 48 -3.05 -14.37 1.47
N SER A 49 -3.41 -15.48 0.84
CA SER A 49 -4.67 -16.20 1.09
C SER A 49 -4.50 -17.28 2.17
N ASN A 50 -5.62 -17.69 2.80
CA ASN A 50 -5.68 -18.74 3.83
C ASN A 50 -4.84 -18.48 5.10
N ILE A 51 -4.57 -17.23 5.43
CA ILE A 51 -3.83 -16.86 6.63
C ILE A 51 -4.77 -16.85 7.83
N ARG A 52 -4.26 -17.33 8.98
CA ARG A 52 -4.96 -17.28 10.27
C ARG A 52 -4.12 -16.54 11.29
N GLY A 53 -4.75 -15.60 11.99
CA GLY A 53 -4.07 -14.77 13.00
C GLY A 53 -3.98 -13.31 12.60
N SER A 54 -2.89 -12.65 12.98
CA SER A 54 -2.67 -11.24 12.67
C SER A 54 -1.65 -11.10 11.54
N MET A 55 -1.99 -10.31 10.54
CA MET A 55 -1.14 -10.03 9.38
C MET A 55 -1.13 -8.53 9.09
N GLY A 56 0.06 -7.96 8.96
CA GLY A 56 0.27 -6.60 8.50
C GLY A 56 1.11 -6.59 7.23
N VAL A 57 0.65 -5.92 6.20
CA VAL A 57 1.35 -5.80 4.91
C VAL A 57 1.48 -4.35 4.52
N ASN A 58 2.71 -3.93 4.24
CA ASN A 58 3.01 -2.60 3.73
C ASN A 58 3.74 -2.73 2.41
N MET A 59 3.19 -2.15 1.36
CA MET A 59 3.77 -2.16 0.03
C MET A 59 3.78 -0.75 -0.55
N VAL A 60 4.92 -0.32 -1.06
CA VAL A 60 5.06 1.04 -1.55
C VAL A 60 5.96 1.11 -2.78
N ALA A 61 5.60 1.98 -3.72
CA ALA A 61 6.44 2.40 -4.82
C ALA A 61 6.52 3.92 -4.85
N GLY A 62 7.75 4.45 -4.95
CA GLY A 62 8.03 5.89 -4.89
C GLY A 62 8.74 6.31 -3.61
N ASN A 63 8.79 7.62 -3.36
CA ASN A 63 9.65 8.17 -2.32
C ASN A 63 8.85 8.73 -1.14
N ASN A 64 9.50 8.77 0.03
CA ASN A 64 8.97 9.42 1.24
C ASN A 64 7.59 8.95 1.69
N ASN A 65 7.18 7.73 1.34
CA ASN A 65 5.94 7.17 1.83
C ASN A 65 6.15 6.55 3.22
N GLN A 66 5.16 6.68 4.09
CA GLN A 66 5.18 6.13 5.43
C GLN A 66 3.94 5.24 5.63
N GLN A 67 4.16 4.02 6.12
CA GLN A 67 3.08 3.06 6.31
C GLN A 67 3.22 2.34 7.65
N GLY A 68 2.11 2.09 8.31
CA GLY A 68 2.06 1.37 9.58
C GLY A 68 0.87 0.43 9.69
N ASN A 69 1.07 -0.71 10.34
CA ASN A 69 0.00 -1.57 10.82
C ASN A 69 0.22 -1.78 12.32
N LEU A 70 -0.75 -1.39 13.12
CA LEU A 70 -0.68 -1.44 14.56
C LEU A 70 -1.81 -2.31 15.13
N ALA A 71 -1.48 -3.07 16.15
CA ALA A 71 -2.48 -3.81 16.92
C ALA A 71 -2.15 -3.72 18.40
N ALA A 72 -3.13 -3.35 19.20
CA ALA A 72 -3.06 -3.38 20.67
C ALA A 72 -4.21 -4.24 21.19
N ILE A 73 -3.88 -5.24 22.00
CA ILE A 73 -4.87 -6.10 22.67
C ILE A 73 -4.53 -6.10 24.15
N ALA A 74 -5.47 -5.70 24.97
CA ALA A 74 -5.33 -5.70 26.41
C ALA A 74 -6.41 -6.55 27.07
N ILE A 75 -6.02 -7.29 28.10
CA ILE A 75 -6.91 -8.04 28.98
C ILE A 75 -6.74 -7.46 30.39
N SER A 76 -7.84 -7.03 31.01
CA SER A 76 -7.83 -6.38 32.33
C SER A 76 -7.06 -5.04 32.35
N GLY A 77 -7.25 -4.21 31.30
CA GLY A 77 -6.66 -2.89 31.26
C GLY A 77 -6.92 -2.20 29.89
N PRO A 78 -6.53 -0.93 29.76
CA PRO A 78 -6.75 -0.21 28.53
C PRO A 78 -5.81 -0.69 27.41
N ALA A 79 -6.33 -0.84 26.19
CA ALA A 79 -5.51 -0.97 25.01
C ALA A 79 -5.07 0.42 24.54
N VAL A 80 -3.77 0.66 24.45
CA VAL A 80 -3.23 1.98 24.11
C VAL A 80 -2.52 1.93 22.77
N ILE A 81 -2.91 2.80 21.85
CA ILE A 81 -2.18 3.08 20.60
C ILE A 81 -1.79 4.55 20.61
N GLN A 82 -0.49 4.80 20.54
CA GLN A 82 0.07 6.12 20.29
C GLN A 82 0.96 6.06 19.07
N PHE A 83 0.67 6.88 18.08
CA PHE A 83 1.38 6.83 16.79
C PHE A 83 1.48 8.19 16.15
N GLY A 84 2.67 8.51 15.66
CA GLY A 84 2.92 9.74 14.92
C GLY A 84 3.71 9.48 13.64
N GLN A 85 3.28 10.10 12.56
CA GLN A 85 4.02 10.17 11.30
C GLN A 85 4.20 11.63 10.91
N LEU A 86 5.44 12.04 10.67
CA LEU A 86 5.77 13.34 10.10
C LEU A 86 6.44 13.12 8.75
N ASN A 87 5.85 13.68 7.71
CA ASN A 87 6.38 13.62 6.36
C ASN A 87 6.64 15.01 5.81
N GLN A 88 7.84 15.23 5.32
CA GLN A 88 8.23 16.45 4.62
C GLN A 88 8.81 16.04 3.27
N SER A 89 8.09 16.30 2.20
CA SER A 89 8.53 15.98 0.84
C SER A 89 8.59 17.26 0.00
N THR A 90 9.66 17.36 -0.78
CA THR A 90 9.88 18.48 -1.72
C THR A 90 9.82 18.05 -3.18
N THR A 91 9.47 16.81 -3.45
CA THR A 91 9.55 16.24 -4.78
C THR A 91 8.26 16.42 -5.59
N ASN A 92 8.40 16.49 -6.89
CA ASN A 92 7.29 16.52 -7.83
C ASN A 92 7.02 15.11 -8.34
N LEU A 93 5.76 14.70 -8.36
CA LEU A 93 5.36 13.46 -9.01
C LEU A 93 5.69 13.50 -10.49
N ASN A 94 6.42 12.48 -10.94
CA ASN A 94 6.67 12.23 -12.35
C ASN A 94 6.16 10.83 -12.70
N GLY A 95 5.38 10.74 -13.79
CA GLY A 95 4.92 9.46 -14.30
C GLY A 95 3.62 8.94 -13.66
N SER A 96 3.24 7.74 -14.06
CA SER A 96 1.99 7.11 -13.65
C SER A 96 2.14 6.41 -12.30
N GLN A 97 1.07 6.41 -11.50
CA GLN A 97 1.01 5.70 -10.23
C GLN A 97 -0.14 4.69 -10.24
N SER A 98 0.12 3.48 -9.79
CA SER A 98 -0.89 2.44 -9.74
C SER A 98 -0.72 1.56 -8.51
N VAL A 99 -1.84 1.23 -7.88
CA VAL A 99 -1.92 0.19 -6.86
C VAL A 99 -3.05 -0.76 -7.21
N ALA A 100 -2.82 -2.06 -7.07
CA ALA A 100 -3.84 -3.05 -7.35
C ALA A 100 -3.80 -4.24 -6.38
N ILE A 101 -4.98 -4.75 -6.07
CA ILE A 101 -5.17 -6.07 -5.45
C ILE A 101 -5.93 -6.89 -6.48
N LEU A 102 -5.29 -7.95 -6.97
CA LEU A 102 -5.71 -8.69 -8.14
C LEU A 102 -6.18 -10.10 -7.80
N GLY A 103 -7.21 -10.56 -8.51
CA GLY A 103 -7.75 -11.90 -8.39
C GLY A 103 -8.17 -12.23 -6.96
N SER A 104 -8.03 -13.48 -6.55
CA SER A 104 -8.40 -13.94 -5.21
C SER A 104 -7.34 -13.65 -4.13
N ALA A 105 -6.54 -12.61 -4.31
CA ALA A 105 -5.62 -12.17 -3.27
C ALA A 105 -6.35 -11.88 -1.97
N LEU A 106 -5.72 -12.20 -0.83
CA LEU A 106 -6.28 -12.01 0.50
C LEU A 106 -7.55 -12.81 0.80
N SER A 107 -7.89 -13.79 -0.01
CA SER A 107 -9.08 -14.62 0.20
C SER A 107 -8.91 -15.62 1.35
N GLN A 108 -10.04 -16.04 1.94
CA GLN A 108 -10.10 -17.08 2.98
C GLN A 108 -9.29 -16.80 4.26
N ASN A 109 -8.93 -15.56 4.52
CA ASN A 109 -8.20 -15.17 5.71
C ASN A 109 -9.11 -15.15 6.95
N ARG A 110 -8.52 -15.40 8.13
CA ARG A 110 -9.24 -15.36 9.40
C ARG A 110 -8.41 -14.67 10.46
N GLY A 111 -8.93 -13.55 11.00
CA GLY A 111 -8.27 -12.80 12.05
C GLY A 111 -8.16 -11.31 11.74
N LEU A 112 -7.02 -10.72 12.05
CA LEU A 112 -6.75 -9.31 11.82
C LEU A 112 -5.84 -9.16 10.60
N VAL A 113 -6.31 -8.46 9.58
CA VAL A 113 -5.54 -8.19 8.36
C VAL A 113 -5.46 -6.67 8.15
N GLY A 114 -4.26 -6.14 8.12
CA GLY A 114 -3.99 -4.74 7.81
C GLY A 114 -3.12 -4.62 6.56
N ILE A 115 -3.58 -3.90 5.55
CA ILE A 115 -2.87 -3.73 4.30
C ILE A 115 -2.78 -2.26 3.96
N ASN A 116 -1.56 -1.81 3.70
CA ASN A 116 -1.29 -0.51 3.14
C ASN A 116 -0.59 -0.67 1.79
N GLN A 117 -1.15 -0.11 0.74
CA GLN A 117 -0.54 -0.02 -0.57
C GLN A 117 -0.44 1.43 -1.00
N GLY A 118 0.76 1.87 -1.34
CA GLY A 118 1.00 3.24 -1.75
C GLY A 118 1.83 3.34 -3.03
N ALA A 119 1.41 4.17 -3.97
CA ALA A 119 2.22 4.54 -5.11
C ALA A 119 2.27 6.06 -5.26
N GLY A 120 3.49 6.60 -5.38
CA GLY A 120 3.71 8.04 -5.46
C GLY A 120 4.63 8.56 -4.38
N GLU A 121 4.39 9.76 -3.90
CA GLU A 121 5.32 10.44 -3.00
C GLU A 121 4.65 11.04 -1.77
N GLY A 122 5.30 10.89 -0.63
CA GLY A 122 4.88 11.56 0.60
C GLY A 122 3.56 11.07 1.19
N ASN A 123 3.07 9.91 0.81
CA ASN A 123 1.83 9.37 1.34
C ASN A 123 2.04 8.77 2.73
N GLN A 124 1.03 8.92 3.57
CA GLN A 124 0.98 8.35 4.91
C GLN A 124 -0.24 7.44 5.04
N GLN A 125 -0.02 6.20 5.47
CA GLN A 125 -1.08 5.23 5.63
C GLN A 125 -0.94 4.49 6.95
N LEU A 126 -2.05 4.31 7.66
CA LEU A 126 -2.09 3.60 8.91
C LEU A 126 -3.32 2.72 9.01
N ASN A 127 -3.12 1.46 9.36
CA ASN A 127 -4.16 0.60 9.91
C ASN A 127 -3.91 0.43 11.41
N ALA A 128 -4.91 0.68 12.22
CA ALA A 128 -4.84 0.53 13.66
C ALA A 128 -6.00 -0.31 14.18
N PHE A 129 -5.70 -1.26 15.03
CA PHE A 129 -6.67 -2.11 15.70
C PHE A 129 -6.39 -2.10 17.20
N ALA A 130 -7.40 -1.78 18.00
CA ALA A 130 -7.31 -1.83 19.45
C ALA A 130 -8.49 -2.59 20.04
N LEU A 131 -8.18 -3.55 20.88
CA LEU A 131 -9.16 -4.36 21.63
C LEU A 131 -8.82 -4.30 23.11
N SER A 132 -9.78 -3.86 23.90
CA SER A 132 -9.70 -3.94 25.37
C SER A 132 -10.79 -4.86 25.89
N LEU A 133 -10.39 -5.81 26.69
CA LEU A 133 -11.27 -6.66 27.50
C LEU A 133 -11.10 -6.22 28.97
N ASP A 134 -11.82 -5.19 29.36
CA ASP A 134 -11.64 -4.57 30.67
C ASP A 134 -12.98 -4.16 31.30
N ASP A 135 -13.20 -4.58 32.51
CA ASP A 135 -14.40 -4.24 33.31
C ASP A 135 -14.28 -2.88 34.02
N SER A 136 -13.09 -2.28 34.04
CA SER A 136 -12.86 -0.99 34.73
C SER A 136 -13.38 0.22 33.94
N GLY A 137 -13.81 0.04 32.71
CA GLY A 137 -14.33 1.10 31.85
C GLY A 137 -13.26 2.00 31.20
N LEU A 138 -11.97 1.68 31.38
CA LEU A 138 -10.88 2.44 30.77
C LEU A 138 -10.73 2.21 29.25
N GLY A 139 -11.21 1.07 28.78
CA GLY A 139 -11.41 0.79 27.35
C GLY A 139 -10.17 0.93 26.47
N VAL A 140 -10.30 1.70 25.41
CA VAL A 140 -9.23 1.91 24.41
C VAL A 140 -8.81 3.36 24.38
N VAL A 141 -7.51 3.61 24.44
CA VAL A 141 -6.91 4.93 24.30
C VAL A 141 -6.14 4.99 22.99
N THR A 142 -6.47 5.95 22.15
CA THR A 142 -5.80 6.13 20.85
C THR A 142 -5.40 7.57 20.66
N ASP A 143 -4.13 7.76 20.26
CA ASP A 143 -3.57 9.04 19.86
C ASP A 143 -2.81 8.85 18.56
N ILE A 144 -3.41 9.28 17.45
CA ILE A 144 -2.86 9.12 16.12
C ILE A 144 -2.67 10.50 15.49
N ASN A 145 -1.43 10.83 15.17
CA ASN A 145 -1.08 12.09 14.53
C ASN A 145 -0.36 11.82 13.20
N LEU A 146 -1.00 12.20 12.09
CA LEU A 146 -0.40 12.21 10.78
C LEU A 146 -0.20 13.65 10.32
N SER A 147 1.04 14.00 10.00
CA SER A 147 1.37 15.31 9.47
C SER A 147 2.17 15.17 8.19
N SER A 148 1.69 15.75 7.10
CA SER A 148 2.38 15.77 5.82
C SER A 148 2.52 17.19 5.30
N SER A 149 3.73 17.54 4.91
CA SER A 149 4.03 18.79 4.22
C SER A 149 4.70 18.46 2.89
N VAL A 150 4.00 18.76 1.81
CA VAL A 150 4.52 18.60 0.46
C VAL A 150 4.75 19.98 -0.14
N ALA A 151 5.99 20.39 -0.25
CA ALA A 151 6.35 21.62 -0.92
C ALA A 151 6.35 21.41 -2.43
N LYS A 152 5.46 22.13 -3.13
CA LYS A 152 5.49 22.17 -4.60
C LYS A 152 6.54 23.17 -5.06
N THR A 153 7.37 22.78 -6.03
CA THR A 153 8.28 23.72 -6.67
C THR A 153 7.44 24.78 -7.41
N PRO A 154 7.59 26.08 -7.11
CA PRO A 154 6.87 27.12 -7.82
C PRO A 154 7.16 27.05 -9.33
N GLY A 155 6.14 27.07 -10.16
CA GLY A 155 6.28 27.05 -11.62
C GLY A 155 6.47 25.67 -12.26
N GLY A 156 6.48 24.59 -11.51
CA GLY A 156 6.50 23.23 -12.05
C GLY A 156 5.18 22.93 -12.78
N LYS A 157 5.26 22.76 -14.10
CA LYS A 157 4.13 22.30 -14.90
C LYS A 157 3.89 20.83 -14.53
N PRO A 158 2.64 20.40 -14.23
CA PRO A 158 2.36 18.99 -14.06
C PRO A 158 2.87 18.22 -15.28
N PRO A 159 3.56 17.08 -15.11
CA PRO A 159 3.97 16.28 -16.27
C PRO A 159 2.73 15.94 -17.09
N ALA A 160 2.83 16.13 -18.41
CA ALA A 160 1.79 15.69 -19.32
C ALA A 160 1.68 14.16 -19.22
N ASN A 161 0.44 13.63 -19.12
CA ASN A 161 0.15 12.19 -19.11
C ASN A 161 0.50 11.44 -17.81
N THR A 162 0.30 12.01 -16.65
CA THR A 162 0.26 11.23 -15.41
C THR A 162 -1.11 10.56 -15.26
N THR A 163 -1.10 9.23 -15.10
CA THR A 163 -2.30 8.47 -14.79
C THR A 163 -2.19 7.94 -13.37
N THR A 164 -3.25 8.09 -12.59
CA THR A 164 -3.36 7.47 -11.27
C THR A 164 -4.45 6.42 -11.31
N SER A 165 -4.17 5.23 -10.78
CA SER A 165 -5.11 4.11 -10.78
C SER A 165 -5.08 3.38 -9.45
N ILE A 166 -6.27 3.07 -8.93
CA ILE A 166 -6.49 2.21 -7.78
C ILE A 166 -7.46 1.12 -8.22
N TYR A 167 -7.10 -0.13 -8.00
CA TYR A 167 -7.92 -1.27 -8.38
C TYR A 167 -8.00 -2.30 -7.25
N LEU A 168 -9.20 -2.77 -6.98
CA LEU A 168 -9.49 -3.89 -6.10
C LEU A 168 -10.38 -4.87 -6.87
N ASP A 169 -9.88 -6.09 -7.07
CA ASP A 169 -10.62 -7.15 -7.75
C ASP A 169 -11.84 -7.57 -6.94
N ASP A 170 -12.92 -7.87 -7.59
CA ASP A 170 -14.20 -8.30 -6.97
C ASP A 170 -14.10 -9.68 -6.30
N THR A 171 -13.12 -10.48 -6.68
CA THR A 171 -12.80 -11.77 -6.04
C THR A 171 -11.81 -11.64 -4.88
N ALA A 172 -11.17 -10.49 -4.72
CA ALA A 172 -10.30 -10.23 -3.59
C ALA A 172 -11.10 -10.30 -2.27
N LEU A 173 -10.41 -10.71 -1.19
CA LEU A 173 -10.98 -10.81 0.16
C LEU A 173 -12.13 -11.83 0.31
N THR A 174 -12.51 -12.53 -0.75
CA THR A 174 -13.64 -13.48 -0.72
C THR A 174 -13.46 -14.53 0.36
N GLY A 175 -14.50 -14.77 1.15
CA GLY A 175 -14.51 -15.78 2.22
C GLY A 175 -13.63 -15.43 3.44
N SER A 176 -13.06 -14.25 3.49
CA SER A 176 -12.29 -13.78 4.64
C SER A 176 -13.20 -13.37 5.80
N LYS A 177 -12.74 -13.60 7.04
CA LYS A 177 -13.48 -13.36 8.28
C LYS A 177 -12.60 -12.69 9.32
N GLY A 178 -13.17 -11.74 10.06
CA GLY A 178 -12.47 -10.98 11.07
C GLY A 178 -12.40 -9.48 10.74
N VAL A 179 -11.35 -8.81 11.21
CA VAL A 179 -11.13 -7.40 10.91
C VAL A 179 -10.15 -7.29 9.75
N ILE A 180 -10.60 -6.65 8.68
CA ILE A 180 -9.79 -6.43 7.49
C ILE A 180 -9.77 -4.94 7.21
N GLN A 181 -8.57 -4.38 7.19
CA GLN A 181 -8.32 -2.96 6.95
C GLN A 181 -7.43 -2.84 5.71
N VAL A 182 -7.90 -2.11 4.71
CA VAL A 182 -7.17 -1.88 3.46
C VAL A 182 -7.08 -0.39 3.18
N ASN A 183 -5.88 0.11 3.05
CA ASN A 183 -5.56 1.43 2.53
C ASN A 183 -4.88 1.27 1.17
N GLN A 184 -5.45 1.88 0.15
CA GLN A 184 -4.85 1.99 -1.17
C GLN A 184 -4.77 3.47 -1.55
N VAL A 185 -3.58 3.96 -1.82
CA VAL A 185 -3.34 5.37 -2.09
C VAL A 185 -2.42 5.54 -3.28
N THR A 186 -2.79 6.47 -4.18
CA THR A 186 -1.92 6.92 -5.27
C THR A 186 -1.80 8.43 -5.25
N GLY A 187 -0.70 8.95 -5.75
CA GLY A 187 -0.49 10.39 -5.84
C GLY A 187 0.49 10.91 -4.81
N GLN A 188 0.25 12.11 -4.31
CA GLN A 188 1.21 12.83 -3.48
C GLN A 188 0.58 13.40 -2.21
N GLY A 189 1.24 13.18 -1.07
CA GLY A 189 0.87 13.81 0.20
C GLY A 189 -0.45 13.35 0.80
N ASN A 190 -0.98 12.21 0.38
CA ASN A 190 -2.22 11.69 0.92
C ASN A 190 -2.02 11.12 2.32
N GLN A 191 -3.05 11.25 3.15
CA GLN A 191 -3.11 10.67 4.48
C GLN A 191 -4.34 9.77 4.58
N SER A 192 -4.15 8.51 4.99
CA SER A 192 -5.22 7.54 5.14
C SER A 192 -5.08 6.74 6.43
N VAL A 193 -6.15 6.72 7.22
CA VAL A 193 -6.20 5.96 8.48
C VAL A 193 -7.44 5.09 8.49
N ASN A 194 -7.25 3.80 8.70
CA ASN A 194 -8.30 2.89 9.13
C ASN A 194 -8.08 2.57 10.60
N MET A 195 -9.10 2.77 11.42
CA MET A 195 -9.03 2.47 12.83
C MET A 195 -10.25 1.69 13.27
N VAL A 196 -10.00 0.61 13.99
CA VAL A 196 -11.02 -0.17 14.70
C VAL A 196 -10.67 -0.20 16.17
N SER A 197 -11.59 0.27 17.00
CA SER A 197 -11.49 0.31 18.44
C SER A 197 -12.67 -0.44 19.06
N LEU A 198 -12.37 -1.49 19.80
CA LEU A 198 -13.37 -2.37 20.41
C LEU A 198 -13.16 -2.43 21.93
N PRO A 199 -13.78 -1.53 22.69
CA PRO A 199 -13.88 -1.71 24.13
C PRO A 199 -14.98 -2.75 24.43
N LEU A 200 -14.59 -3.93 24.88
CA LEU A 200 -15.52 -4.96 25.31
C LEU A 200 -15.48 -5.03 26.84
N ALA A 201 -16.56 -4.59 27.50
CA ALA A 201 -16.73 -4.88 28.90
C ALA A 201 -16.86 -6.41 29.07
N GLY A 202 -16.03 -7.01 29.87
CA GLY A 202 -16.13 -8.43 30.19
C GLY A 202 -17.52 -8.69 30.76
N ALA A 203 -18.20 -9.69 30.24
CA ALA A 203 -19.38 -10.18 30.91
C ALA A 203 -18.89 -10.74 32.27
N VAL A 204 -19.10 -9.99 33.35
CA VAL A 204 -18.95 -10.53 34.66
C VAL A 204 -19.93 -11.68 34.76
N THR A 205 -19.43 -12.90 34.62
CA THR A 205 -20.20 -14.06 35.05
C THR A 205 -20.39 -13.90 36.55
N ALA A 206 -21.59 -13.49 36.92
CA ALA A 206 -21.98 -13.60 38.30
C ALA A 206 -21.75 -15.05 38.72
N SER A 207 -20.75 -15.27 39.54
CA SER A 207 -20.55 -16.56 40.19
C SER A 207 -21.73 -16.79 41.12
N PRO A 208 -22.30 -17.97 41.18
CA PRO A 208 -23.44 -18.31 42.01
C PRO A 208 -23.15 -18.17 43.49
#